data_f5d869bf0c58a25231cf6959adabe62a
#
_entry.id   f5d869bf0c58a25231cf6959adabe62a
#
_cell.length_a   1.000
_cell.length_b   1.000
_cell.length_c   1.000
_cell.angle_alpha   90.00
_cell.angle_beta   90.00
_cell.angle_gamma   90.00
#
_symmetry.space_group_name_H-M   'P 1'
#
loop_
_entity.id
_entity.type
_entity.pdbx_description
1 polymer ?
#
loop_
_entity_poly.entity_id
_entity_poly.type
_entity_poly.pdbx_seq_one_letter_code
_entity_poly.pdbx_strand_id
1 'polypeptide(L)'
;MRALAAIILIPGVLAAQAGTTTVRTGVFFESYSFSSGLAFNRISEFTIPISVTQRIGDRLAIDLGTAFARASVSQAVGGGTVTHSGFVDTDLRATFSVVPGKVVLNLVGTIPTGATAVPDTTIPLFGATATDLLGFTTPSFGSGGGVSAGFASAFKTGTNWAVGTGVSYRYGASYVPVKNGSEMSPGGEIRGRLGLEGPFGGRKYFRGALVITKTAASDLGAGETSTVGTRVLGYAAVSMPLGRSSLSLYGWEMRRMQAAAGTVSMPRGNVLALGARLDRPLNPKTTLSPQLEFRHELTGATSKMVLLGYLLRAGTDVRYRLSDRAAGVVQAQLAFGKLHDGLTTVSLFGPRLGLFIEWAK
;
A
#
# COMPACT_ATOMS: atom_id res chain seq x y z
N MET A 1 8.24 5.82 -26.65
CA MET A 1 9.22 4.74 -26.91
C MET A 1 10.64 5.01 -26.41
N ARG A 2 11.09 6.26 -26.15
CA ARG A 2 12.44 6.54 -25.61
C ARG A 2 12.57 6.35 -24.09
N ALA A 3 11.49 6.37 -23.32
CA ALA A 3 11.53 6.20 -21.87
C ALA A 3 11.66 4.71 -21.40
N LEU A 4 11.23 3.75 -22.22
CA LEU A 4 11.36 2.33 -21.89
C LEU A 4 12.81 1.82 -21.97
N ALA A 5 13.65 2.43 -22.81
CA ALA A 5 15.04 2.00 -22.96
C ALA A 5 15.93 2.37 -21.76
N ALA A 6 15.58 3.41 -20.99
CA ALA A 6 16.35 3.84 -19.81
C ALA A 6 16.15 2.91 -18.60
N ILE A 7 15.00 2.22 -18.51
CA ILE A 7 14.66 1.34 -17.38
C ILE A 7 15.43 0.01 -17.46
N ILE A 8 15.82 -0.43 -18.66
CA ILE A 8 16.53 -1.71 -18.86
C ILE A 8 18.03 -1.62 -18.50
N LEU A 9 18.61 -0.41 -18.42
CA LEU A 9 20.04 -0.22 -18.13
C LEU A 9 20.40 -0.18 -16.64
N ILE A 10 19.45 0.00 -15.74
CA ILE A 10 19.71 0.10 -14.29
C ILE A 10 20.23 -1.20 -13.66
N PRO A 11 19.79 -2.42 -14.05
CA PRO A 11 20.32 -3.66 -13.48
C PRO A 11 21.81 -3.90 -13.74
N GLY A 12 22.35 -3.37 -14.83
CA GLY A 12 23.75 -3.59 -15.20
C GLY A 12 24.77 -2.82 -14.34
N VAL A 13 24.39 -1.65 -13.84
CA VAL A 13 25.30 -0.79 -13.04
C VAL A 13 25.38 -1.25 -11.59
N LEU A 14 24.30 -1.82 -11.04
CA LEU A 14 24.24 -2.31 -9.66
C LEU A 14 24.90 -3.69 -9.49
N ALA A 15 25.17 -4.42 -10.55
CA ALA A 15 25.78 -5.76 -10.51
C ALA A 15 27.28 -5.77 -10.17
N ALA A 16 27.94 -4.62 -10.09
CA ALA A 16 29.38 -4.52 -9.90
C ALA A 16 29.86 -4.57 -8.44
N GLN A 17 28.95 -4.58 -7.45
CA GLN A 17 29.31 -4.65 -6.03
C GLN A 17 28.84 -5.98 -5.39
N ALA A 18 29.71 -6.58 -4.57
CA ALA A 18 29.42 -7.81 -3.86
C ALA A 18 28.21 -7.64 -2.92
N GLY A 19 27.06 -8.14 -3.32
CA GLY A 19 25.80 -8.07 -2.56
C GLY A 19 24.64 -8.72 -3.30
N THR A 20 23.58 -9.11 -2.60
CA THR A 20 22.39 -9.67 -3.24
C THR A 20 21.51 -8.58 -3.81
N THR A 21 21.17 -8.69 -5.09
CA THR A 21 20.20 -7.83 -5.78
C THR A 21 18.89 -8.59 -5.96
N THR A 22 17.78 -7.98 -5.59
CA THR A 22 16.44 -8.51 -5.87
C THR A 22 15.68 -7.51 -6.74
N VAL A 23 15.08 -7.98 -7.81
CA VAL A 23 14.22 -7.18 -8.70
C VAL A 23 12.84 -7.83 -8.74
N ARG A 24 11.81 -7.01 -8.56
CA ARG A 24 10.43 -7.44 -8.77
C ARG A 24 9.73 -6.44 -9.66
N THR A 25 9.10 -6.94 -10.71
CA THR A 25 8.26 -6.14 -11.61
C THR A 25 7.13 -7.01 -12.16
N GLY A 26 6.16 -6.40 -12.82
CA GLY A 26 5.05 -7.13 -13.40
C GLY A 26 3.98 -6.20 -13.93
N VAL A 27 2.83 -6.77 -14.23
CA VAL A 27 1.63 -6.06 -14.61
C VAL A 27 0.52 -6.43 -13.64
N PHE A 28 -0.26 -5.46 -13.23
CA PHE A 28 -1.39 -5.66 -12.34
C PHE A 28 -2.59 -4.88 -12.86
N PHE A 29 -3.72 -5.53 -12.93
CA PHE A 29 -5.00 -4.93 -13.34
C PHE A 29 -6.05 -5.20 -12.28
N GLU A 30 -6.78 -4.16 -11.90
CA GLU A 30 -7.94 -4.26 -11.04
C GLU A 30 -9.07 -3.36 -11.55
N SER A 31 -10.30 -3.83 -11.40
CA SER A 31 -11.48 -3.10 -11.85
C SER A 31 -12.66 -3.44 -10.96
N TYR A 32 -13.46 -2.44 -10.64
CA TYR A 32 -14.70 -2.58 -9.90
C TYR A 32 -15.83 -1.94 -10.67
N SER A 33 -16.88 -2.73 -10.93
CA SER A 33 -18.14 -2.27 -11.53
C SER A 33 -19.18 -2.15 -10.43
N PHE A 34 -20.01 -1.13 -10.50
CA PHE A 34 -21.03 -0.79 -9.51
C PHE A 34 -22.41 -0.85 -10.16
N SER A 35 -23.41 -1.31 -9.40
CA SER A 35 -24.81 -1.14 -9.82
C SER A 35 -25.19 0.35 -9.85
N SER A 36 -26.35 0.67 -10.41
CA SER A 36 -26.84 2.05 -10.45
C SER A 36 -26.96 2.67 -9.06
N GLY A 37 -26.75 3.99 -8.94
CA GLY A 37 -26.88 4.74 -7.69
C GLY A 37 -25.68 5.59 -7.31
N LEU A 38 -24.49 5.38 -7.92
CA LEU A 38 -23.34 6.25 -7.73
C LEU A 38 -23.16 7.19 -8.93
N ALA A 39 -22.35 8.24 -8.74
CA ALA A 39 -21.94 9.14 -9.83
C ALA A 39 -21.08 8.45 -10.90
N PHE A 40 -20.56 7.27 -10.61
CA PHE A 40 -19.73 6.45 -11.49
C PHE A 40 -20.21 4.99 -11.48
N ASN A 41 -19.99 4.28 -12.58
CA ASN A 41 -20.38 2.88 -12.74
C ASN A 41 -19.19 1.91 -12.78
N ARG A 42 -17.96 2.42 -12.97
CA ARG A 42 -16.74 1.61 -12.98
C ARG A 42 -15.52 2.43 -12.56
N ILE A 43 -14.65 1.80 -11.79
CA ILE A 43 -13.29 2.27 -11.52
C ILE A 43 -12.33 1.16 -11.95
N SER A 44 -11.26 1.49 -12.67
CA SER A 44 -10.23 0.52 -13.04
C SER A 44 -8.83 1.11 -12.93
N GLU A 45 -7.87 0.27 -12.62
CA GLU A 45 -6.46 0.60 -12.54
C GLU A 45 -5.62 -0.47 -13.21
N PHE A 46 -4.65 -0.04 -14.00
CA PHE A 46 -3.57 -0.85 -14.53
C PHE A 46 -2.25 -0.31 -13.99
N THR A 47 -1.44 -1.17 -13.37
CA THR A 47 -0.19 -0.77 -12.72
C THR A 47 0.96 -1.65 -13.17
N ILE A 48 2.13 -1.05 -13.38
CA ILE A 48 3.41 -1.74 -13.59
C ILE A 48 4.32 -1.35 -12.42
N PRO A 49 4.30 -2.09 -11.30
CA PRO A 49 5.19 -1.84 -10.18
C PRO A 49 6.61 -2.27 -10.51
N ILE A 50 7.58 -1.50 -10.04
CA ILE A 50 9.01 -1.77 -10.19
C ILE A 50 9.64 -1.61 -8.81
N SER A 51 10.29 -2.66 -8.31
CA SER A 51 11.08 -2.59 -7.09
C SER A 51 12.43 -3.25 -7.28
N VAL A 52 13.46 -2.59 -6.77
CA VAL A 52 14.83 -3.09 -6.76
C VAL A 52 15.37 -2.97 -5.36
N THR A 53 15.86 -4.04 -4.79
CA THR A 53 16.59 -4.06 -3.52
C THR A 53 18.02 -4.49 -3.76
N GLN A 54 18.98 -3.68 -3.33
CA GLN A 54 20.40 -3.99 -3.33
C GLN A 54 20.92 -4.05 -1.90
N ARG A 55 21.46 -5.20 -1.51
CA ARG A 55 22.23 -5.31 -0.26
C ARG A 55 23.70 -5.03 -0.53
N ILE A 56 24.30 -4.22 0.32
CA ILE A 56 25.72 -3.82 0.26
C ILE A 56 26.37 -4.25 1.56
N GLY A 57 27.11 -5.34 1.51
CA GLY A 57 27.61 -6.02 2.70
C GLY A 57 26.48 -6.48 3.62
N ASP A 58 26.79 -6.60 4.93
CA ASP A 58 25.87 -7.15 5.94
C ASP A 58 24.99 -6.09 6.61
N ARG A 59 25.24 -4.80 6.34
CA ARG A 59 24.66 -3.70 7.11
C ARG A 59 23.80 -2.75 6.33
N LEU A 60 24.01 -2.60 5.04
CA LEU A 60 23.29 -1.62 4.22
C LEU A 60 22.41 -2.32 3.19
N ALA A 61 21.13 -1.92 3.12
CA ALA A 61 20.25 -2.24 2.02
C ALA A 61 19.73 -0.94 1.42
N ILE A 62 19.67 -0.89 0.10
CA ILE A 62 19.08 0.21 -0.67
C ILE A 62 17.91 -0.37 -1.45
N ASP A 63 16.72 0.22 -1.27
CA ASP A 63 15.51 -0.12 -2.00
C ASP A 63 15.10 1.04 -2.88
N LEU A 64 14.74 0.77 -4.12
CA LEU A 64 14.10 1.68 -5.03
C LEU A 64 12.72 1.12 -5.39
N GLY A 65 11.69 1.94 -5.25
CA GLY A 65 10.31 1.57 -5.58
C GLY A 65 9.64 2.67 -6.39
N THR A 66 9.01 2.30 -7.51
CA THR A 66 8.16 3.18 -8.32
C THR A 66 7.12 2.34 -9.05
N ALA A 67 6.16 2.98 -9.70
CA ALA A 67 5.24 2.31 -10.60
C ALA A 67 4.84 3.25 -11.76
N PHE A 68 4.49 2.66 -12.89
CA PHE A 68 3.64 3.31 -13.87
C PHE A 68 2.21 2.87 -13.59
N ALA A 69 1.27 3.80 -13.54
CA ALA A 69 -0.14 3.50 -13.32
C ALA A 69 -1.02 4.22 -14.34
N ARG A 70 -2.14 3.60 -14.66
CA ARG A 70 -3.24 4.18 -15.42
C ARG A 70 -4.54 3.85 -14.72
N ALA A 71 -5.19 4.88 -14.20
CA ALA A 71 -6.51 4.74 -13.56
C ALA A 71 -7.59 5.41 -14.41
N SER A 72 -8.80 4.88 -14.34
CA SER A 72 -9.95 5.44 -15.01
C SER A 72 -11.23 5.28 -14.20
N VAL A 73 -12.11 6.29 -14.28
CA VAL A 73 -13.46 6.30 -13.71
C VAL A 73 -14.45 6.57 -14.82
N SER A 74 -15.36 5.64 -15.05
CA SER A 74 -16.48 5.82 -15.99
C SER A 74 -17.68 6.42 -15.25
N GLN A 75 -18.17 7.56 -15.73
CA GLN A 75 -19.30 8.28 -15.14
C GLN A 75 -20.62 7.57 -15.46
N ALA A 76 -21.52 7.53 -14.48
CA ALA A 76 -22.85 6.92 -14.66
C ALA A 76 -23.80 7.79 -15.48
N VAL A 77 -23.64 9.12 -15.39
CA VAL A 77 -24.42 10.10 -16.14
C VAL A 77 -23.53 10.78 -17.17
N GLY A 78 -24.00 10.93 -18.40
CA GLY A 78 -23.24 11.54 -19.49
C GLY A 78 -22.24 10.62 -20.19
N GLY A 79 -22.00 9.39 -19.70
CA GLY A 79 -21.22 8.35 -20.38
C GLY A 79 -19.72 8.65 -20.55
N GLY A 80 -19.20 9.71 -19.93
CA GLY A 80 -17.80 10.10 -20.01
C GLY A 80 -16.88 9.19 -19.18
N THR A 81 -15.60 9.14 -19.57
CA THR A 81 -14.55 8.45 -18.80
C THR A 81 -13.43 9.42 -18.49
N VAL A 82 -13.13 9.61 -17.22
CA VAL A 82 -11.97 10.35 -16.77
C VAL A 82 -10.82 9.38 -16.61
N THR A 83 -9.68 9.67 -17.22
CA THR A 83 -8.49 8.82 -17.17
C THR A 83 -7.27 9.65 -16.81
N HIS A 84 -6.42 9.11 -15.97
CA HIS A 84 -5.08 9.63 -15.70
C HIS A 84 -4.04 8.51 -15.84
N SER A 85 -2.87 8.83 -16.36
CA SER A 85 -1.76 7.87 -16.47
C SER A 85 -0.42 8.56 -16.30
N GLY A 86 0.50 7.91 -15.65
CA GLY A 86 1.85 8.42 -15.43
C GLY A 86 2.65 7.53 -14.47
N PHE A 87 3.87 7.95 -14.21
CA PHE A 87 4.63 7.40 -13.09
C PHE A 87 4.06 7.91 -11.77
N VAL A 88 4.19 7.11 -10.73
CA VAL A 88 4.03 7.55 -9.34
C VAL A 88 5.37 8.10 -8.83
N ASP A 89 5.36 8.73 -7.66
CA ASP A 89 6.60 9.15 -7.03
C ASP A 89 7.53 7.96 -6.80
N THR A 90 8.83 8.20 -6.94
CA THR A 90 9.87 7.18 -6.74
C THR A 90 10.41 7.27 -5.32
N ASP A 91 10.28 6.20 -4.56
CA ASP A 91 10.89 6.07 -3.24
C ASP A 91 12.28 5.44 -3.34
N LEU A 92 13.26 6.11 -2.76
CA LEU A 92 14.60 5.59 -2.52
C LEU A 92 14.80 5.43 -1.00
N ARG A 93 14.97 4.21 -0.54
CA ARG A 93 15.15 3.90 0.88
C ARG A 93 16.55 3.36 1.12
N ALA A 94 17.23 3.89 2.13
CA ALA A 94 18.44 3.31 2.69
C ALA A 94 18.14 2.77 4.10
N THR A 95 18.49 1.50 4.34
CA THR A 95 18.33 0.84 5.63
C THR A 95 19.70 0.42 6.12
N PHE A 96 20.15 0.98 7.24
CA PHE A 96 21.46 0.70 7.83
C PHE A 96 21.32 -0.02 9.18
N SER A 97 21.89 -1.21 9.28
CA SER A 97 21.94 -2.00 10.51
C SER A 97 23.10 -1.54 11.40
N VAL A 98 22.81 -0.67 12.38
CA VAL A 98 23.80 -0.15 13.33
C VAL A 98 24.31 -1.28 14.22
N VAL A 99 23.36 -2.03 14.78
CA VAL A 99 23.62 -3.26 15.54
C VAL A 99 22.84 -4.38 14.87
N PRO A 100 23.53 -5.33 14.19
CA PRO A 100 22.86 -6.41 13.48
C PRO A 100 21.82 -7.12 14.33
N GLY A 101 20.59 -7.22 13.79
CA GLY A 101 19.46 -7.86 14.46
C GLY A 101 18.87 -7.10 15.64
N LYS A 102 19.36 -5.89 15.97
CA LYS A 102 18.87 -5.12 17.12
C LYS A 102 18.48 -3.70 16.80
N VAL A 103 19.30 -2.93 16.05
CA VAL A 103 19.07 -1.51 15.80
C VAL A 103 19.28 -1.20 14.33
N VAL A 104 18.28 -0.54 13.73
CA VAL A 104 18.27 -0.17 12.32
C VAL A 104 17.92 1.31 12.18
N LEU A 105 18.65 2.01 11.33
CA LEU A 105 18.33 3.35 10.85
C LEU A 105 17.70 3.25 9.46
N ASN A 106 16.68 4.05 9.19
CA ASN A 106 16.02 4.15 7.89
C ASN A 106 16.01 5.60 7.42
N LEU A 107 16.39 5.80 6.16
CA LEU A 107 16.25 7.05 5.45
C LEU A 107 15.45 6.78 4.17
N VAL A 108 14.42 7.57 3.90
CA VAL A 108 13.61 7.45 2.67
C VAL A 108 13.54 8.82 2.02
N GLY A 109 13.96 8.90 0.76
CA GLY A 109 13.73 10.05 -0.10
C GLY A 109 12.61 9.71 -1.08
N THR A 110 11.57 10.54 -1.15
CA THR A 110 10.52 10.46 -2.16
C THR A 110 10.81 11.49 -3.25
N ILE A 111 11.13 11.02 -4.44
CA ILE A 111 11.45 11.85 -5.61
C ILE A 111 10.14 12.08 -6.37
N PRO A 112 9.76 13.33 -6.70
CA PRO A 112 8.49 13.65 -7.35
C PRO A 112 8.55 13.33 -8.85
N THR A 113 8.62 12.03 -9.18
CA THR A 113 8.54 11.54 -10.57
C THR A 113 7.10 11.38 -11.05
N GLY A 114 6.16 11.47 -10.13
CA GLY A 114 4.72 11.40 -10.38
C GLY A 114 4.12 12.75 -10.80
N ALA A 115 2.81 12.74 -11.03
CA ALA A 115 2.07 13.95 -11.35
C ALA A 115 1.91 14.80 -10.08
N THR A 116 2.58 15.95 -10.03
CA THR A 116 2.48 16.91 -8.93
C THR A 116 1.32 17.89 -9.12
N ALA A 117 0.92 18.16 -10.37
CA ALA A 117 -0.19 19.07 -10.69
C ALA A 117 -1.13 18.41 -11.70
N VAL A 118 -2.34 18.10 -11.29
CA VAL A 118 -3.34 17.44 -12.12
C VAL A 118 -4.47 18.40 -12.50
N PRO A 119 -5.16 18.19 -13.65
CA PRO A 119 -6.37 18.94 -13.96
C PRO A 119 -7.44 18.72 -12.88
N ASP A 120 -8.22 19.76 -12.57
CA ASP A 120 -9.36 19.69 -11.63
C ASP A 120 -10.39 18.60 -12.02
N THR A 121 -10.58 18.41 -13.31
CA THR A 121 -11.45 17.36 -13.86
C THR A 121 -11.06 15.94 -13.48
N THR A 122 -9.81 15.73 -13.00
CA THR A 122 -9.31 14.41 -12.55
C THR A 122 -9.45 14.19 -11.04
N ILE A 123 -9.84 15.18 -10.25
CA ILE A 123 -10.02 15.07 -8.80
C ILE A 123 -10.99 13.94 -8.41
N PRO A 124 -12.15 13.75 -9.08
CA PRO A 124 -13.04 12.63 -8.75
C PRO A 124 -12.40 11.26 -8.93
N LEU A 125 -11.49 11.10 -9.91
CA LEU A 125 -10.72 9.86 -10.10
C LEU A 125 -9.82 9.57 -8.89
N PHE A 126 -9.08 10.56 -8.39
CA PHE A 126 -8.21 10.36 -7.23
C PHE A 126 -9.00 10.09 -5.95
N GLY A 127 -10.13 10.75 -5.75
CA GLY A 127 -11.03 10.44 -4.64
C GLY A 127 -11.55 9.00 -4.70
N ALA A 128 -11.89 8.51 -5.90
CA ALA A 128 -12.39 7.15 -6.10
C ALA A 128 -11.30 6.07 -5.90
N THR A 129 -10.05 6.34 -6.29
CA THR A 129 -8.93 5.39 -6.10
C THR A 129 -8.34 5.41 -4.69
N ALA A 130 -8.49 6.49 -3.94
CA ALA A 130 -7.95 6.65 -2.58
C ALA A 130 -8.78 5.94 -1.49
N THR A 131 -9.82 5.18 -1.83
CA THR A 131 -10.66 4.46 -0.86
C THR A 131 -9.95 3.26 -0.26
N ASP A 132 -9.89 3.19 1.07
CA ASP A 132 -9.26 2.08 1.79
C ASP A 132 -10.04 0.76 1.64
N LEU A 133 -11.36 0.82 1.44
CA LEU A 133 -12.19 -0.35 1.23
C LEU A 133 -11.80 -1.09 -0.06
N LEU A 134 -11.72 -0.37 -1.18
CA LEU A 134 -11.33 -0.95 -2.46
C LEU A 134 -9.83 -1.27 -2.50
N GLY A 135 -9.00 -0.41 -1.91
CA GLY A 135 -7.55 -0.61 -1.74
C GLY A 135 -6.85 -0.85 -3.07
N PHE A 136 -6.96 0.12 -3.97
CA PHE A 136 -6.20 0.14 -5.22
C PHE A 136 -4.69 0.12 -4.96
N THR A 137 -3.95 -0.43 -5.89
CA THR A 137 -2.49 -0.54 -5.78
C THR A 137 -1.82 0.83 -5.78
N THR A 138 -2.38 1.78 -6.54
CA THR A 138 -1.85 3.14 -6.68
C THR A 138 -2.92 4.16 -6.26
N PRO A 139 -3.08 4.45 -4.97
CA PRO A 139 -4.09 5.40 -4.49
C PRO A 139 -3.74 6.87 -4.81
N SER A 140 -2.51 7.16 -5.23
CA SER A 140 -2.02 8.50 -5.55
C SER A 140 -0.97 8.44 -6.64
N PHE A 141 -0.95 9.43 -7.54
CA PHE A 141 0.02 9.55 -8.64
C PHE A 141 1.19 10.47 -8.32
N GLY A 142 1.13 11.23 -7.25
CA GLY A 142 2.21 12.10 -6.79
C GLY A 142 1.87 12.82 -5.50
N SER A 143 2.88 13.20 -4.75
CA SER A 143 2.77 13.82 -3.42
C SER A 143 3.74 15.00 -3.23
N GLY A 144 4.37 15.49 -4.31
CA GLY A 144 5.34 16.59 -4.25
C GLY A 144 6.73 16.20 -3.76
N GLY A 145 6.93 14.96 -3.34
CA GLY A 145 8.19 14.48 -2.82
C GLY A 145 8.37 14.72 -1.31
N GLY A 146 9.57 14.41 -0.80
CA GLY A 146 9.88 14.57 0.61
C GLY A 146 11.00 13.67 1.12
N VAL A 147 11.24 13.74 2.41
CA VAL A 147 12.24 12.91 3.09
C VAL A 147 11.68 12.38 4.41
N SER A 148 12.04 11.14 4.76
CA SER A 148 11.71 10.56 6.04
C SER A 148 12.94 9.91 6.65
N ALA A 149 13.16 10.11 7.93
CA ALA A 149 14.20 9.46 8.70
C ALA A 149 13.59 8.79 9.94
N GLY A 150 14.17 7.68 10.34
CA GLY A 150 13.70 6.95 11.52
C GLY A 150 14.66 5.90 12.00
N PHE A 151 14.38 5.38 13.18
CA PHE A 151 15.08 4.21 13.70
C PHE A 151 14.08 3.16 14.20
N ALA A 152 14.54 1.92 14.24
CA ALA A 152 13.82 0.83 14.85
C ALA A 152 14.79 -0.02 15.67
N SER A 153 14.30 -0.57 16.76
CA SER A 153 15.04 -1.53 17.57
C SER A 153 14.20 -2.77 17.84
N ALA A 154 14.87 -3.91 17.99
CA ALA A 154 14.24 -5.17 18.37
C ALA A 154 15.07 -5.85 19.44
N PHE A 155 14.40 -6.45 20.42
CA PHE A 155 15.03 -7.19 21.49
C PHE A 155 14.26 -8.46 21.79
N LYS A 156 14.98 -9.49 22.13
CA LYS A 156 14.40 -10.75 22.58
C LYS A 156 13.79 -10.57 23.96
N THR A 157 12.60 -11.15 24.15
CA THR A 157 11.95 -11.24 25.46
C THR A 157 11.55 -12.70 25.71
N GLY A 158 11.85 -13.23 26.91
CA GLY A 158 11.67 -14.64 27.18
C GLY A 158 12.46 -15.55 26.25
N THR A 159 11.99 -16.77 26.06
CA THR A 159 12.75 -17.81 25.36
C THR A 159 12.77 -17.69 23.85
N ASN A 160 11.72 -17.13 23.20
CA ASN A 160 11.65 -17.10 21.74
C ASN A 160 10.76 -15.97 21.20
N TRP A 161 10.43 -14.97 22.01
CA TRP A 161 9.69 -13.81 21.59
C TRP A 161 10.60 -12.64 21.28
N ALA A 162 10.18 -11.78 20.37
CA ALA A 162 10.84 -10.52 20.08
C ALA A 162 9.82 -9.37 20.16
N VAL A 163 10.25 -8.28 20.78
CA VAL A 163 9.55 -6.99 20.81
C VAL A 163 10.34 -6.02 19.96
N GLY A 164 9.64 -5.33 19.07
CA GLY A 164 10.20 -4.29 18.23
C GLY A 164 9.56 -2.93 18.53
N THR A 165 10.33 -1.88 18.48
CA THR A 165 9.83 -0.49 18.56
C THR A 165 10.54 0.37 17.53
N GLY A 166 9.89 1.44 17.09
CA GLY A 166 10.51 2.36 16.15
C GLY A 166 9.76 3.68 16.10
N VAL A 167 10.48 4.71 15.67
CA VAL A 167 9.93 6.02 15.39
C VAL A 167 10.50 6.55 14.08
N SER A 168 9.70 7.28 13.34
CA SER A 168 10.14 7.99 12.14
C SER A 168 9.43 9.33 12.02
N TYR A 169 10.12 10.28 11.38
CA TYR A 169 9.58 11.56 11.00
C TYR A 169 9.66 11.70 9.49
N ARG A 170 8.61 12.24 8.87
CA ARG A 170 8.53 12.56 7.45
C ARG A 170 8.29 14.06 7.29
N TYR A 171 9.07 14.66 6.41
CA TYR A 171 8.87 15.99 5.87
C TYR A 171 8.39 15.86 4.41
N GLY A 172 7.28 16.51 4.05
CA GLY A 172 6.79 16.63 2.68
C GLY A 172 7.22 17.95 2.08
N ALA A 173 7.69 17.95 0.84
CA ALA A 173 7.97 19.17 0.09
C ALA A 173 6.67 19.82 -0.38
N SER A 174 6.66 21.15 -0.48
CA SER A 174 5.52 21.88 -1.04
C SER A 174 5.34 21.58 -2.52
N TYR A 175 4.10 21.57 -2.98
CA TYR A 175 3.76 21.33 -4.39
C TYR A 175 2.37 21.89 -4.71
N VAL A 176 2.06 22.00 -5.99
CA VAL A 176 0.74 22.43 -6.49
C VAL A 176 -0.06 21.20 -6.89
N PRO A 177 -1.04 20.71 -6.09
CA PRO A 177 -1.75 19.47 -6.36
C PRO A 177 -2.71 19.55 -7.56
N VAL A 178 -3.26 20.73 -7.84
CA VAL A 178 -4.20 20.99 -8.93
C VAL A 178 -3.65 22.09 -9.82
N LYS A 179 -3.68 21.89 -11.14
CA LYS A 179 -3.22 22.91 -12.11
C LYS A 179 -3.89 24.25 -11.87
N ASN A 180 -3.10 25.31 -11.85
CA ASN A 180 -3.55 26.66 -11.54
C ASN A 180 -4.14 26.86 -10.13
N GLY A 181 -4.00 25.87 -9.24
CA GLY A 181 -4.39 25.96 -7.85
C GLY A 181 -3.27 26.56 -6.97
N SER A 182 -3.57 26.69 -5.68
CA SER A 182 -2.60 27.16 -4.68
C SER A 182 -1.53 26.09 -4.41
N GLU A 183 -0.34 26.55 -4.04
CA GLU A 183 0.69 25.71 -3.48
C GLU A 183 0.25 25.15 -2.12
N MET A 184 0.47 23.86 -1.91
CA MET A 184 0.20 23.16 -0.66
C MET A 184 1.51 22.75 -0.01
N SER A 185 1.63 23.00 1.29
CA SER A 185 2.74 22.52 2.11
C SER A 185 2.25 21.43 3.05
N PRO A 186 2.56 20.15 2.78
CA PRO A 186 2.15 19.03 3.64
C PRO A 186 2.70 19.16 5.05
N GLY A 187 1.86 18.94 6.06
CA GLY A 187 2.31 18.87 7.44
C GLY A 187 3.28 17.73 7.70
N GLY A 188 4.28 17.96 8.56
CA GLY A 188 5.20 16.91 8.97
C GLY A 188 4.48 15.75 9.66
N GLU A 189 4.95 14.52 9.46
CA GLU A 189 4.35 13.30 10.01
C GLU A 189 5.28 12.60 10.98
N ILE A 190 4.83 12.36 12.21
CA ILE A 190 5.49 11.48 13.18
C ILE A 190 4.77 10.13 13.19
N ARG A 191 5.55 9.03 13.14
CA ARG A 191 5.05 7.67 13.19
C ARG A 191 5.77 6.85 14.25
N GLY A 192 5.01 6.37 15.23
CA GLY A 192 5.46 5.41 16.24
C GLY A 192 5.03 4.00 15.87
N ARG A 193 5.88 3.00 16.15
CA ARG A 193 5.61 1.58 15.86
C ARG A 193 5.98 0.73 17.06
N LEU A 194 5.13 -0.26 17.37
CA LEU A 194 5.38 -1.32 18.34
C LEU A 194 5.05 -2.64 17.66
N GLY A 195 5.92 -3.65 17.83
CA GLY A 195 5.74 -4.98 17.26
C GLY A 195 6.00 -6.06 18.30
N LEU A 196 5.36 -7.19 18.13
CA LEU A 196 5.56 -8.39 18.93
C LEU A 196 5.49 -9.60 18.00
N GLU A 197 6.48 -10.50 18.09
CA GLU A 197 6.44 -11.74 17.34
C GLU A 197 7.07 -12.89 18.12
N GLY A 198 6.61 -14.11 17.87
CA GLY A 198 7.17 -15.29 18.51
C GLY A 198 6.32 -16.55 18.31
N PRO A 199 6.86 -17.70 18.78
CA PRO A 199 6.13 -18.97 18.73
C PRO A 199 4.92 -18.93 19.67
N PHE A 200 3.84 -19.53 19.22
CA PHE A 200 2.57 -19.55 19.92
C PHE A 200 1.97 -20.96 19.86
N GLY A 201 1.95 -21.64 20.98
CA GLY A 201 1.31 -22.95 21.10
C GLY A 201 1.80 -24.00 20.08
N GLY A 202 2.93 -24.65 20.33
CA GLY A 202 3.51 -25.68 19.48
C GLY A 202 4.23 -25.10 18.24
N ARG A 203 3.79 -25.48 17.02
CA ARG A 203 4.44 -25.08 15.75
C ARG A 203 3.83 -23.81 15.12
N LYS A 204 3.01 -23.07 15.86
CA LYS A 204 2.37 -21.84 15.40
C LYS A 204 3.28 -20.64 15.67
N TYR A 205 3.17 -19.62 14.83
CA TYR A 205 3.93 -18.38 14.97
C TYR A 205 2.98 -17.18 14.93
N PHE A 206 3.08 -16.32 15.92
CA PHE A 206 2.31 -15.08 16.03
C PHE A 206 3.18 -13.89 15.59
N ARG A 207 2.54 -12.92 14.93
CA ARG A 207 3.09 -11.60 14.65
C ARG A 207 2.00 -10.55 14.85
N GLY A 208 2.30 -9.52 15.63
CA GLY A 208 1.41 -8.38 15.83
C GLY A 208 2.17 -7.07 15.74
N ALA A 209 1.49 -6.01 15.34
CA ALA A 209 2.05 -4.67 15.27
C ALA A 209 0.98 -3.61 15.54
N LEU A 210 1.38 -2.50 16.14
CA LEU A 210 0.62 -1.28 16.32
C LEU A 210 1.42 -0.12 15.72
N VAL A 211 0.77 0.68 14.88
CA VAL A 211 1.37 1.88 14.28
C VAL A 211 0.47 3.07 14.57
N ILE A 212 1.03 4.11 15.13
CA ILE A 212 0.35 5.39 15.37
C ILE A 212 1.03 6.44 14.51
N THR A 213 0.23 7.16 13.72
CA THR A 213 0.70 8.22 12.83
C THR A 213 -0.03 9.51 13.16
N LYS A 214 0.72 10.56 13.47
CA LYS A 214 0.21 11.91 13.68
C LYS A 214 0.83 12.86 12.66
N THR A 215 -0.03 13.59 11.94
CA THR A 215 0.38 14.58 10.95
C THR A 215 0.08 15.98 11.50
N ALA A 216 1.02 16.90 11.36
CA ALA A 216 0.80 18.31 11.65
C ALA A 216 -0.18 18.92 10.63
N ALA A 217 -0.69 20.11 10.90
CA ALA A 217 -1.51 20.82 9.93
C ALA A 217 -0.73 21.06 8.63
N SER A 218 -1.40 20.84 7.50
CA SER A 218 -0.91 21.19 6.18
C SER A 218 -1.41 22.58 5.83
N ASP A 219 -0.57 23.39 5.19
CA ASP A 219 -0.98 24.65 4.59
C ASP A 219 -1.52 24.38 3.18
N LEU A 220 -2.76 24.81 2.93
CA LEU A 220 -3.42 24.66 1.61
C LEU A 220 -3.24 25.88 0.71
N GLY A 221 -2.48 26.88 1.16
CA GLY A 221 -2.38 28.19 0.54
C GLY A 221 -3.55 29.11 0.91
N ALA A 222 -3.45 30.38 0.53
CA ALA A 222 -4.46 31.42 0.82
C ALA A 222 -4.88 31.55 2.30
N GLY A 223 -4.05 31.08 3.25
CA GLY A 223 -4.34 31.10 4.68
C GLY A 223 -5.23 29.96 5.18
N GLU A 224 -5.55 29.01 4.32
CA GLU A 224 -6.31 27.82 4.71
C GLU A 224 -5.39 26.71 5.20
N THR A 225 -5.85 25.96 6.21
CA THR A 225 -5.12 24.81 6.74
C THR A 225 -5.98 23.55 6.71
N SER A 226 -5.34 22.40 6.54
CA SER A 226 -5.96 21.08 6.66
C SER A 226 -5.26 20.27 7.73
N THR A 227 -6.03 19.62 8.58
CA THR A 227 -5.52 18.64 9.55
C THR A 227 -5.95 17.25 9.14
N VAL A 228 -4.99 16.34 9.00
CA VAL A 228 -5.27 14.92 8.84
C VAL A 228 -5.39 14.31 10.24
N GLY A 229 -6.51 13.66 10.53
CA GLY A 229 -6.73 13.00 11.81
C GLY A 229 -5.65 11.95 12.11
N THR A 230 -5.31 11.80 13.40
CA THR A 230 -4.40 10.73 13.84
C THR A 230 -4.87 9.37 13.31
N ARG A 231 -3.96 8.59 12.73
CA ARG A 231 -4.22 7.23 12.24
C ARG A 231 -3.62 6.21 13.21
N VAL A 232 -4.39 5.19 13.52
CA VAL A 232 -3.97 4.04 14.33
C VAL A 232 -4.20 2.79 13.50
N LEU A 233 -3.14 2.03 13.22
CA LEU A 233 -3.19 0.76 12.52
C LEU A 233 -2.76 -0.35 13.46
N GLY A 234 -3.66 -1.29 13.72
CA GLY A 234 -3.37 -2.56 14.38
C GLY A 234 -3.29 -3.69 13.37
N TYR A 235 -2.35 -4.59 13.54
CA TYR A 235 -2.17 -5.78 12.71
C TYR A 235 -1.89 -6.99 13.58
N ALA A 236 -2.48 -8.13 13.25
CA ALA A 236 -2.15 -9.42 13.85
C ALA A 236 -2.19 -10.54 12.81
N ALA A 237 -1.28 -11.49 12.92
CA ALA A 237 -1.28 -12.70 12.09
C ALA A 237 -0.82 -13.92 12.88
N VAL A 238 -1.39 -15.07 12.55
CA VAL A 238 -0.96 -16.38 13.04
C VAL A 238 -0.67 -17.25 11.84
N SER A 239 0.53 -17.83 11.79
CA SER A 239 0.92 -18.82 10.79
C SER A 239 1.05 -20.19 11.45
N MET A 240 0.55 -21.22 10.81
CA MET A 240 0.58 -22.58 11.31
C MET A 240 0.81 -23.59 10.18
N PRO A 241 1.65 -24.61 10.39
CA PRO A 241 1.83 -25.68 9.43
C PRO A 241 0.61 -26.60 9.41
N LEU A 242 0.18 -26.99 8.20
CA LEU A 242 -0.87 -27.98 7.94
C LEU A 242 -0.31 -29.07 7.03
N GLY A 243 0.36 -30.07 7.58
CA GLY A 243 1.09 -31.07 6.82
C GLY A 243 2.23 -30.46 6.00
N ARG A 244 2.13 -30.51 4.66
CA ARG A 244 3.07 -29.86 3.74
C ARG A 244 2.73 -28.41 3.42
N SER A 245 1.59 -27.93 3.87
CA SER A 245 1.08 -26.58 3.64
C SER A 245 1.31 -25.69 4.84
N SER A 246 1.19 -24.37 4.66
CA SER A 246 1.18 -23.37 5.73
C SER A 246 -0.08 -22.53 5.62
N LEU A 247 -0.87 -22.49 6.68
CA LEU A 247 -2.03 -21.60 6.80
C LEU A 247 -1.62 -20.33 7.55
N SER A 248 -1.94 -19.18 7.00
CA SER A 248 -1.81 -17.88 7.64
C SER A 248 -3.20 -17.26 7.79
N LEU A 249 -3.56 -16.91 9.02
CA LEU A 249 -4.72 -16.10 9.35
C LEU A 249 -4.22 -14.72 9.73
N TYR A 250 -4.84 -13.67 9.21
CA TYR A 250 -4.43 -12.31 9.53
C TYR A 250 -5.63 -11.38 9.66
N GLY A 251 -5.41 -10.29 10.36
CA GLY A 251 -6.34 -9.19 10.43
C GLY A 251 -5.59 -7.87 10.64
N TRP A 252 -6.18 -6.80 10.16
CA TRP A 252 -5.75 -5.46 10.46
C TRP A 252 -6.95 -4.52 10.60
N GLU A 253 -6.78 -3.50 11.43
CA GLU A 253 -7.75 -2.44 11.63
C GLU A 253 -7.02 -1.10 11.54
N MET A 254 -7.53 -0.21 10.68
CA MET A 254 -7.06 1.16 10.58
C MET A 254 -8.17 2.11 11.01
N ARG A 255 -7.89 2.91 12.05
CA ARG A 255 -8.76 3.98 12.52
C ARG A 255 -8.18 5.33 12.12
N ARG A 256 -8.99 6.14 11.47
CA ARG A 256 -8.71 7.56 11.21
C ARG A 256 -9.58 8.40 12.15
N MET A 257 -8.94 9.22 12.94
CA MET A 257 -9.64 10.20 13.78
C MET A 257 -10.23 11.32 12.90
N GLN A 258 -11.07 12.15 13.47
CA GLN A 258 -11.65 13.30 12.78
C GLN A 258 -10.53 14.21 12.24
N ALA A 259 -10.76 14.74 11.05
CA ALA A 259 -9.89 15.67 10.34
C ALA A 259 -10.67 16.97 10.05
N ALA A 260 -9.99 18.00 9.57
CA ALA A 260 -10.61 19.23 9.10
C ALA A 260 -9.85 19.79 7.90
N ALA A 261 -10.56 20.43 6.97
CA ALA A 261 -9.99 21.21 5.88
C ALA A 261 -10.69 22.57 5.87
N GLY A 262 -9.95 23.64 6.22
CA GLY A 262 -10.55 24.93 6.50
C GLY A 262 -11.62 24.82 7.60
N THR A 263 -12.83 25.23 7.28
CA THR A 263 -14.01 25.15 8.16
C THR A 263 -14.77 23.82 8.05
N VAL A 264 -14.40 22.95 7.10
CA VAL A 264 -15.09 21.68 6.83
C VAL A 264 -14.53 20.58 7.72
N SER A 265 -15.38 19.98 8.55
CA SER A 265 -15.04 18.80 9.35
C SER A 265 -15.15 17.54 8.48
N MET A 266 -14.07 16.78 8.42
CA MET A 266 -14.05 15.48 7.71
C MET A 266 -14.38 14.35 8.68
N PRO A 267 -15.17 13.34 8.24
CA PRO A 267 -15.60 12.26 9.12
C PRO A 267 -14.44 11.36 9.55
N ARG A 268 -14.61 10.71 10.70
CA ARG A 268 -13.76 9.60 11.12
C ARG A 268 -13.97 8.42 10.19
N GLY A 269 -12.95 7.57 10.07
CA GLY A 269 -13.03 6.33 9.31
C GLY A 269 -12.45 5.15 10.09
N ASN A 270 -13.02 3.98 9.89
CA ASN A 270 -12.50 2.72 10.43
C ASN A 270 -12.62 1.64 9.36
N VAL A 271 -11.51 1.02 9.00
CA VAL A 271 -11.46 -0.11 8.08
C VAL A 271 -10.90 -1.30 8.82
N LEU A 272 -11.68 -2.39 8.86
CA LEU A 272 -11.26 -3.70 9.35
C LEU A 272 -11.08 -4.65 8.18
N ALA A 273 -9.99 -5.39 8.14
CA ALA A 273 -9.80 -6.51 7.23
C ALA A 273 -9.43 -7.78 7.99
N LEU A 274 -10.02 -8.90 7.57
CA LEU A 274 -9.71 -10.23 8.05
C LEU A 274 -9.42 -11.13 6.86
N GLY A 275 -8.37 -11.93 6.92
CA GLY A 275 -7.99 -12.78 5.80
C GLY A 275 -7.38 -14.11 6.20
N ALA A 276 -7.40 -15.01 5.24
CA ALA A 276 -6.78 -16.32 5.32
C ALA A 276 -6.04 -16.62 4.00
N ARG A 277 -4.87 -17.22 4.11
CA ARG A 277 -4.04 -17.68 2.98
C ARG A 277 -3.48 -19.05 3.30
N LEU A 278 -3.61 -19.97 2.35
CA LEU A 278 -3.04 -21.32 2.45
C LEU A 278 -1.94 -21.46 1.40
N ASP A 279 -0.66 -21.52 1.81
CA ASP A 279 0.43 -21.79 0.91
C ASP A 279 0.62 -23.31 0.80
N ARG A 280 0.34 -23.86 -0.39
CA ARG A 280 0.41 -25.31 -0.69
C ARG A 280 1.44 -25.59 -1.78
N PRO A 281 2.61 -26.16 -1.45
CA PRO A 281 3.53 -26.68 -2.45
C PRO A 281 2.87 -27.83 -3.20
N LEU A 282 2.71 -27.71 -4.53
CA LEU A 282 2.22 -28.78 -5.40
C LEU A 282 3.37 -29.69 -5.84
N ASN A 283 4.52 -29.07 -6.10
CA ASN A 283 5.79 -29.72 -6.43
C ASN A 283 6.96 -28.79 -6.06
N PRO A 284 8.24 -29.20 -6.23
CA PRO A 284 9.39 -28.36 -5.86
C PRO A 284 9.48 -27.01 -6.59
N LYS A 285 8.78 -26.85 -7.72
CA LYS A 285 8.79 -25.61 -8.51
C LYS A 285 7.51 -24.79 -8.35
N THR A 286 6.38 -25.37 -7.91
CA THR A 286 5.07 -24.74 -7.96
C THR A 286 4.45 -24.66 -6.56
N THR A 287 4.06 -23.46 -6.15
CA THR A 287 3.25 -23.23 -4.96
C THR A 287 1.93 -22.60 -5.37
N LEU A 288 0.82 -23.15 -4.89
CA LEU A 288 -0.53 -22.62 -5.01
C LEU A 288 -0.91 -21.96 -3.69
N SER A 289 -1.44 -20.73 -3.75
CA SER A 289 -1.78 -19.95 -2.56
C SER A 289 -3.20 -19.40 -2.65
N PRO A 290 -4.25 -20.23 -2.43
CA PRO A 290 -5.61 -19.71 -2.29
C PRO A 290 -5.71 -18.77 -1.11
N GLN A 291 -6.53 -17.71 -1.28
CA GLN A 291 -6.70 -16.66 -0.28
C GLN A 291 -8.13 -16.12 -0.27
N LEU A 292 -8.56 -15.70 0.91
CA LEU A 292 -9.83 -15.05 1.16
C LEU A 292 -9.59 -13.85 2.06
N GLU A 293 -10.18 -12.70 1.73
CA GLU A 293 -10.12 -11.49 2.54
C GLU A 293 -11.50 -10.83 2.60
N PHE A 294 -11.93 -10.50 3.80
CA PHE A 294 -13.11 -9.68 4.07
C PHE A 294 -12.66 -8.31 4.56
N ARG A 295 -13.21 -7.24 3.98
CA ARG A 295 -13.05 -5.86 4.44
C ARG A 295 -14.39 -5.25 4.82
N HIS A 296 -14.36 -4.39 5.82
CA HIS A 296 -15.53 -3.67 6.31
C HIS A 296 -15.11 -2.25 6.67
N GLU A 297 -15.80 -1.25 6.11
CA GLU A 297 -15.50 0.16 6.36
C GLU A 297 -16.67 0.86 7.01
N LEU A 298 -16.37 1.57 8.11
CA LEU A 298 -17.28 2.46 8.81
C LEU A 298 -16.83 3.90 8.64
N THR A 299 -17.76 4.81 8.54
CA THR A 299 -17.51 6.26 8.55
C THR A 299 -18.50 6.95 9.49
N GLY A 300 -18.15 8.13 9.97
CA GLY A 300 -19.08 8.87 10.85
C GLY A 300 -18.52 10.20 11.31
N ALA A 301 -19.43 11.14 11.56
CA ALA A 301 -19.08 12.42 12.09
C ALA A 301 -18.93 12.34 13.61
N THR A 302 -18.84 12.61 14.54
CA THR A 302 -18.62 12.74 15.97
C THR A 302 -18.88 11.48 16.81
N SER A 303 -20.10 11.08 16.98
CA SER A 303 -20.46 9.99 17.94
C SER A 303 -21.00 8.73 17.28
N LYS A 304 -21.52 8.83 16.07
CA LYS A 304 -22.16 7.69 15.40
C LYS A 304 -21.38 7.28 14.16
N MET A 305 -20.90 6.02 14.16
CA MET A 305 -20.30 5.38 12.98
C MET A 305 -21.41 4.66 12.21
N VAL A 306 -21.40 4.82 10.90
CA VAL A 306 -22.32 4.15 9.96
C VAL A 306 -21.52 3.30 8.98
N LEU A 307 -22.13 2.25 8.46
CA LEU A 307 -21.52 1.38 7.46
C LEU A 307 -21.34 2.16 6.15
N LEU A 308 -20.10 2.30 5.68
CA LEU A 308 -19.79 2.78 4.33
C LEU A 308 -19.79 1.65 3.32
N GLY A 309 -19.35 0.45 3.70
CA GLY A 309 -19.36 -0.70 2.82
C GLY A 309 -18.64 -1.92 3.36
N TYR A 310 -18.74 -2.99 2.61
CA TYR A 310 -17.95 -4.20 2.81
C TYR A 310 -17.51 -4.80 1.48
N LEU A 311 -16.42 -5.54 1.52
CA LEU A 311 -15.81 -6.20 0.37
C LEU A 311 -15.32 -7.58 0.77
N LEU A 312 -15.67 -8.61 0.00
CA LEU A 312 -15.11 -9.95 0.06
C LEU A 312 -14.24 -10.16 -1.17
N ARG A 313 -12.99 -10.55 -0.98
CA ARG A 313 -12.06 -10.96 -2.04
C ARG A 313 -11.74 -12.43 -1.89
N ALA A 314 -11.84 -13.18 -2.97
CA ALA A 314 -11.45 -14.57 -3.04
C ALA A 314 -10.59 -14.81 -4.28
N GLY A 315 -9.54 -15.61 -4.16
CA GLY A 315 -8.68 -15.89 -5.29
C GLY A 315 -7.47 -16.74 -4.95
N THR A 316 -6.51 -16.75 -5.84
CA THR A 316 -5.30 -17.54 -5.67
C THR A 316 -4.10 -16.89 -6.34
N ASP A 317 -2.92 -17.14 -5.77
CA ASP A 317 -1.64 -16.89 -6.42
C ASP A 317 -1.01 -18.23 -6.80
N VAL A 318 -0.40 -18.28 -7.96
CA VAL A 318 0.43 -19.40 -8.41
C VAL A 318 1.85 -18.89 -8.58
N ARG A 319 2.77 -19.37 -7.75
CA ARG A 319 4.20 -19.10 -7.87
C ARG A 319 4.89 -20.26 -8.56
N TYR A 320 5.60 -19.99 -9.64
CA TYR A 320 6.38 -20.96 -10.37
C TYR A 320 7.86 -20.56 -10.39
N ARG A 321 8.73 -21.45 -9.90
CA ARG A 321 10.19 -21.26 -9.94
C ARG A 321 10.69 -21.53 -11.36
N LEU A 322 11.12 -20.48 -12.05
CA LEU A 322 11.69 -20.54 -13.40
C LEU A 322 13.13 -21.06 -13.37
N SER A 323 13.89 -20.61 -12.38
CA SER A 323 15.28 -21.02 -12.09
C SER A 323 15.56 -20.86 -10.60
N ASP A 324 16.80 -21.13 -10.17
CA ASP A 324 17.22 -20.88 -8.78
C ASP A 324 17.21 -19.38 -8.42
N ARG A 325 17.20 -18.51 -9.42
CA ARG A 325 17.24 -17.05 -9.26
C ARG A 325 15.98 -16.34 -9.72
N ALA A 326 15.05 -17.03 -10.35
CA ALA A 326 13.86 -16.38 -10.92
C ALA A 326 12.59 -17.15 -10.61
N ALA A 327 11.51 -16.42 -10.34
CA ALA A 327 10.18 -16.97 -10.20
C ALA A 327 9.15 -16.08 -10.89
N GLY A 328 8.14 -16.69 -11.49
CA GLY A 328 6.94 -16.05 -11.96
C GLY A 328 5.81 -16.20 -10.95
N VAL A 329 4.98 -15.18 -10.79
CA VAL A 329 3.78 -15.21 -9.94
C VAL A 329 2.60 -14.76 -10.76
N VAL A 330 1.58 -15.60 -10.86
CA VAL A 330 0.26 -15.26 -11.44
C VAL A 330 -0.72 -15.10 -10.28
N GLN A 331 -1.43 -13.99 -10.27
CA GLN A 331 -2.45 -13.68 -9.27
C GLN A 331 -3.80 -13.53 -9.97
N ALA A 332 -4.84 -14.17 -9.43
CA ALA A 332 -6.21 -14.01 -9.89
C ALA A 332 -7.15 -13.97 -8.68
N GLN A 333 -7.93 -12.89 -8.58
CA GLN A 333 -8.89 -12.68 -7.50
C GLN A 333 -10.18 -12.08 -8.04
N LEU A 334 -11.29 -12.37 -7.39
CA LEU A 334 -12.58 -11.74 -7.59
C LEU A 334 -13.00 -11.03 -6.29
N ALA A 335 -13.60 -9.88 -6.45
CA ALA A 335 -14.11 -9.07 -5.36
C ALA A 335 -15.62 -8.88 -5.50
N PHE A 336 -16.33 -8.99 -4.38
CA PHE A 336 -17.78 -8.81 -4.27
C PHE A 336 -18.08 -7.96 -3.04
N GLY A 337 -19.04 -7.06 -3.12
CA GLY A 337 -19.34 -6.24 -1.96
C GLY A 337 -20.50 -5.29 -2.16
N LYS A 338 -20.66 -4.41 -1.19
CA LYS A 338 -21.65 -3.32 -1.23
C LYS A 338 -21.02 -2.02 -0.71
N LEU A 339 -21.44 -0.91 -1.28
CA LEU A 339 -21.15 0.44 -0.81
C LEU A 339 -22.47 1.13 -0.43
N HIS A 340 -22.41 1.98 0.59
CA HIS A 340 -23.51 2.81 1.05
C HIS A 340 -23.04 4.28 1.00
N ASP A 341 -23.77 5.12 0.27
CA ASP A 341 -23.47 6.56 0.21
C ASP A 341 -24.28 7.38 1.24
N GLY A 342 -25.00 6.71 2.12
CA GLY A 342 -25.93 7.30 3.08
C GLY A 342 -27.38 7.34 2.61
N LEU A 343 -27.64 7.29 1.29
CA LEU A 343 -28.96 7.30 0.69
C LEU A 343 -29.28 5.99 -0.03
N THR A 344 -28.30 5.46 -0.74
CA THR A 344 -28.45 4.25 -1.55
C THR A 344 -27.44 3.18 -1.17
N THR A 345 -27.74 1.95 -1.54
CA THR A 345 -26.83 0.81 -1.44
C THR A 345 -26.56 0.28 -2.83
N VAL A 346 -25.30 0.28 -3.23
CA VAL A 346 -24.89 -0.26 -4.52
C VAL A 346 -24.07 -1.53 -4.35
N SER A 347 -24.31 -2.51 -5.19
CA SER A 347 -23.50 -3.72 -5.27
C SER A 347 -22.27 -3.45 -6.11
N LEU A 348 -21.15 -4.08 -5.74
CA LEU A 348 -19.92 -4.03 -6.52
C LEU A 348 -19.41 -5.43 -6.84
N PHE A 349 -18.75 -5.53 -7.98
CA PHE A 349 -18.06 -6.72 -8.45
C PHE A 349 -16.78 -6.31 -9.18
N GLY A 350 -15.69 -7.05 -9.00
CA GLY A 350 -14.46 -6.73 -9.72
C GLY A 350 -13.41 -7.83 -9.76
N PRO A 351 -12.72 -8.01 -10.91
CA PRO A 351 -11.53 -8.83 -11.03
C PRO A 351 -10.27 -8.06 -10.60
N ARG A 352 -9.29 -8.83 -10.10
CA ARG A 352 -7.91 -8.41 -9.85
C ARG A 352 -6.98 -9.47 -10.44
N LEU A 353 -6.15 -9.07 -11.38
CA LEU A 353 -5.26 -9.95 -12.12
C LEU A 353 -3.84 -9.41 -12.06
N GLY A 354 -2.87 -10.27 -11.81
CA GLY A 354 -1.46 -9.90 -11.77
C GLY A 354 -0.55 -10.94 -12.40
N LEU A 355 0.51 -10.47 -13.05
CA LEU A 355 1.62 -11.30 -13.52
C LEU A 355 2.91 -10.60 -13.09
N PHE A 356 3.70 -11.25 -12.27
CA PHE A 356 4.94 -10.71 -11.72
C PHE A 356 6.12 -11.62 -12.02
N ILE A 357 7.28 -11.04 -12.15
CA ILE A 357 8.57 -11.70 -12.21
C ILE A 357 9.40 -11.20 -11.03
N GLU A 358 9.96 -12.15 -10.31
CA GLU A 358 10.91 -11.93 -9.21
C GLU A 358 12.25 -12.53 -9.63
N TRP A 359 13.30 -11.75 -9.49
CA TRP A 359 14.66 -12.19 -9.80
C TRP A 359 15.58 -11.81 -8.65
N ALA A 360 16.48 -12.72 -8.27
CA ALA A 360 17.47 -12.51 -7.21
C ALA A 360 18.84 -13.03 -7.67
N LYS A 361 19.90 -12.27 -7.40
CA LYS A 361 21.31 -12.63 -7.67
C LYS A 361 22.09 -12.69 -6.38
#